data_a93d4099738caf80de1a0c095d399288
#
_entry.id   a93d4099738caf80de1a0c095d399288
#
_cell.length_a   1.000
_cell.length_b   1.000
_cell.length_c   1.000
_cell.angle_alpha   90.00
_cell.angle_beta   90.00
_cell.angle_gamma   90.00
#
_symmetry.space_group_name_H-M   'P 1'
#
loop_
_entity.id
_entity.type
_entity.pdbx_description
1 polymer ?
#
loop_
_entity_poly.entity_id
_entity_poly.type
_entity_poly.pdbx_seq_one_letter_code
_entity_poly.pdbx_strand_id
1 'polypeptide(L)'
;MNNLKLFFAAAIVWISSTAMAADGYIPFEGEKTTWHEGFDRYDFVMDDATGAITPMTAPASEVTTFGIDVSLKDGKRRGVVVVPKNTAPGNPWSWQACYWNHQPQTEIELLRRGFHIAFIAPDSGGQGKAWDVWYKFLTEKHGLAKKAAFVGMSKGGVNEFNWGGTNPDKVASIYADNPALYDEDFAKIPVLAKHDVPLLHVVGTEDFVLRYTMAVEKMYHQLGGSITVIMKEGHAHHPHSLEDPTPIADWIEQHMHPAEANRPAFADSTYTKTHYYSFESSYVYLKKEDTYAMVRGPGYVPSYDRYTSPGTGDFHMDAMSIVVPQKPAPGKLWMFHPSFLEPDSTVAMALLAKGYYIVLPPISGSGAVQEQWDEIYQRMVDNGFSTKVVMEGTGAKAGESYAWAIANPDKVSAIYARNPLLVSKMSKTPPIDNLAPLANAGVPILHDCGSLDPWLKDQTRVVEKRYKELGGKITVLVTEGDGHFPLSRKDPTPVVDFILSHQK
;
A
#
# COMPACT_ATOMS: atom_id res chain seq x y z
N MET A 1 13.33 -87.69 -17.10
CA MET A 1 13.58 -86.45 -17.80
C MET A 1 12.40 -85.50 -17.56
N ASN A 2 12.47 -84.77 -16.46
CA ASN A 2 11.37 -83.86 -16.09
C ASN A 2 11.94 -82.44 -16.07
N ASN A 3 11.43 -81.61 -16.98
CA ASN A 3 11.72 -80.22 -17.05
C ASN A 3 10.84 -79.44 -16.06
N LEU A 4 11.47 -78.87 -15.01
CA LEU A 4 10.88 -77.96 -14.04
C LEU A 4 11.03 -76.53 -14.57
N LYS A 5 9.96 -75.91 -15.00
CA LYS A 5 9.93 -74.49 -15.33
C LYS A 5 9.69 -73.67 -14.06
N LEU A 6 10.70 -72.92 -13.61
CA LEU A 6 10.56 -71.91 -12.57
C LEU A 6 9.89 -70.64 -13.20
N PHE A 7 8.74 -70.24 -12.66
CA PHE A 7 8.17 -68.94 -12.92
C PHE A 7 8.68 -67.95 -11.85
N PHE A 8 9.47 -66.98 -12.28
CA PHE A 8 9.78 -65.79 -11.46
C PHE A 8 8.65 -64.79 -11.62
N ALA A 9 7.88 -64.57 -10.55
CA ALA A 9 6.98 -63.43 -10.47
C ALA A 9 7.76 -62.22 -9.97
N ALA A 10 7.99 -61.25 -10.85
CA ALA A 10 8.53 -59.96 -10.48
C ALA A 10 7.43 -59.14 -9.82
N ALA A 11 7.51 -58.93 -8.53
CA ALA A 11 6.70 -57.95 -7.82
C ALA A 11 7.20 -56.55 -8.14
N ILE A 12 6.47 -55.81 -8.96
CA ILE A 12 6.72 -54.38 -9.18
C ILE A 12 6.22 -53.65 -7.93
N VAL A 13 7.13 -53.30 -7.07
CA VAL A 13 6.87 -52.33 -5.97
C VAL A 13 6.78 -50.96 -6.59
N TRP A 14 5.58 -50.43 -6.66
CA TRP A 14 5.37 -49.01 -6.95
C TRP A 14 5.84 -48.22 -5.71
N ILE A 15 7.06 -47.69 -5.73
CA ILE A 15 7.49 -46.64 -4.81
C ILE A 15 6.86 -45.37 -5.36
N SER A 16 5.74 -44.94 -4.80
CA SER A 16 5.24 -43.60 -4.97
C SER A 16 6.26 -42.64 -4.33
N SER A 17 7.13 -42.05 -5.16
CA SER A 17 7.93 -40.93 -4.73
C SER A 17 6.97 -39.75 -4.49
N THR A 18 6.53 -39.58 -3.26
CA THR A 18 6.03 -38.28 -2.81
C THR A 18 7.22 -37.35 -2.87
N ALA A 19 7.28 -36.53 -3.91
CA ALA A 19 8.15 -35.37 -3.93
C ALA A 19 7.75 -34.54 -2.71
N MET A 20 8.60 -34.47 -1.71
CA MET A 20 8.44 -33.52 -0.62
C MET A 20 8.52 -32.12 -1.26
N ALA A 21 7.46 -31.35 -1.13
CA ALA A 21 7.46 -29.96 -1.54
C ALA A 21 8.55 -29.23 -0.75
N ALA A 22 9.30 -28.35 -1.41
CA ALA A 22 10.54 -27.77 -0.91
C ALA A 22 10.41 -26.94 0.38
N ASP A 23 9.18 -26.66 0.87
CA ASP A 23 8.88 -25.74 1.97
C ASP A 23 8.02 -26.34 3.09
N GLY A 24 8.04 -27.66 3.28
CA GLY A 24 7.30 -28.30 4.38
C GLY A 24 5.78 -28.37 4.16
N TYR A 25 5.30 -28.12 2.94
CA TYR A 25 3.88 -28.27 2.60
C TYR A 25 3.47 -29.75 2.64
N ILE A 26 2.37 -30.03 3.33
CA ILE A 26 1.75 -31.35 3.41
C ILE A 26 0.40 -31.31 2.69
N PRO A 27 0.20 -32.09 1.61
CA PRO A 27 -1.05 -32.11 0.86
C PRO A 27 -2.26 -32.44 1.73
N PHE A 28 -3.41 -31.88 1.36
CA PHE A 28 -4.67 -32.16 2.05
C PHE A 28 -5.15 -33.57 1.74
N GLU A 29 -5.75 -34.21 2.76
CA GLU A 29 -6.33 -35.54 2.67
C GLU A 29 -7.84 -35.46 2.45
N GLY A 30 -8.44 -36.47 1.82
CA GLY A 30 -9.87 -36.58 1.60
C GLY A 30 -10.27 -36.71 0.13
N GLU A 31 -11.56 -36.65 -0.12
CA GLU A 31 -12.10 -36.64 -1.48
C GLU A 31 -11.81 -35.30 -2.17
N LYS A 32 -11.17 -35.41 -3.32
CA LYS A 32 -10.84 -34.27 -4.14
C LYS A 32 -11.96 -33.99 -5.13
N THR A 33 -12.49 -32.78 -5.10
CA THR A 33 -13.42 -32.25 -6.09
C THR A 33 -12.78 -31.08 -6.86
N THR A 34 -13.51 -30.46 -7.75
CA THR A 34 -13.07 -29.29 -8.49
C THR A 34 -13.88 -28.05 -8.14
N TRP A 35 -13.21 -26.91 -8.13
CA TRP A 35 -13.82 -25.59 -7.93
C TRP A 35 -13.36 -24.67 -9.05
N HIS A 36 -14.18 -23.77 -9.55
CA HIS A 36 -13.88 -22.88 -10.70
C HIS A 36 -12.61 -23.27 -11.51
N GLU A 37 -12.51 -23.00 -12.71
CA GLU A 37 -11.33 -23.25 -13.57
C GLU A 37 -10.55 -24.57 -13.35
N GLY A 38 -11.14 -25.54 -12.63
CA GLY A 38 -10.55 -26.85 -12.35
C GLY A 38 -9.50 -26.85 -11.24
N PHE A 39 -9.56 -25.92 -10.27
CA PHE A 39 -8.74 -25.96 -9.07
C PHE A 39 -9.17 -27.10 -8.15
N ASP A 40 -8.21 -27.77 -7.53
CA ASP A 40 -8.46 -28.84 -6.58
C ASP A 40 -9.08 -28.32 -5.29
N ARG A 41 -10.16 -28.92 -4.85
CA ARG A 41 -10.90 -28.54 -3.64
C ARG A 41 -11.04 -29.73 -2.69
N TYR A 42 -10.87 -29.45 -1.40
CA TYR A 42 -11.04 -30.36 -0.29
C TYR A 42 -12.03 -29.78 0.71
N ASP A 43 -12.98 -30.59 1.14
CA ASP A 43 -13.99 -30.24 2.13
C ASP A 43 -13.74 -30.97 3.45
N PHE A 44 -14.02 -30.28 4.55
CA PHE A 44 -13.80 -30.76 5.91
C PHE A 44 -14.99 -30.44 6.79
N VAL A 45 -15.16 -31.29 7.81
CA VAL A 45 -16.03 -31.00 8.94
C VAL A 45 -15.17 -30.83 10.19
N MET A 46 -15.40 -29.76 10.93
CA MET A 46 -14.83 -29.55 12.24
C MET A 46 -15.91 -29.69 13.30
N ASP A 47 -15.63 -30.45 14.33
CA ASP A 47 -16.47 -30.59 15.53
C ASP A 47 -16.10 -29.50 16.53
N ASP A 48 -17.04 -28.63 16.89
CA ASP A 48 -16.79 -27.47 17.75
C ASP A 48 -16.43 -27.88 19.19
N ALA A 49 -16.92 -29.00 19.67
CA ALA A 49 -16.68 -29.45 21.03
C ALA A 49 -15.27 -30.01 21.21
N THR A 50 -14.79 -30.75 20.22
CA THR A 50 -13.51 -31.49 20.28
C THR A 50 -12.39 -30.77 19.51
N GLY A 51 -12.73 -29.92 18.53
CA GLY A 51 -11.79 -29.35 17.57
C GLY A 51 -11.28 -30.34 16.53
N ALA A 52 -11.86 -31.54 16.45
CA ALA A 52 -11.47 -32.56 15.47
C ALA A 52 -11.89 -32.12 14.06
N ILE A 53 -10.93 -32.15 13.12
CA ILE A 53 -11.15 -31.81 11.70
C ILE A 53 -10.98 -33.11 10.91
N THR A 54 -12.03 -33.51 10.18
CA THR A 54 -12.06 -34.71 9.34
C THR A 54 -12.48 -34.34 7.92
N PRO A 55 -11.95 -35.04 6.90
CA PRO A 55 -12.42 -34.89 5.54
C PRO A 55 -13.93 -35.23 5.42
N MET A 56 -14.58 -34.51 4.51
CA MET A 56 -15.98 -34.82 4.13
C MET A 56 -16.15 -34.77 2.62
N THR A 57 -17.16 -35.44 2.11
CA THR A 57 -17.56 -35.29 0.72
C THR A 57 -18.16 -33.91 0.48
N ALA A 58 -17.73 -33.23 -0.57
CA ALA A 58 -18.30 -31.95 -0.96
C ALA A 58 -19.81 -32.11 -1.24
N PRO A 59 -20.64 -31.13 -0.83
CA PRO A 59 -22.05 -31.17 -1.14
C PRO A 59 -22.28 -31.10 -2.66
N ALA A 60 -23.29 -31.86 -3.13
CA ALA A 60 -23.62 -31.94 -4.57
C ALA A 60 -24.04 -30.58 -5.17
N SER A 61 -24.57 -29.69 -4.34
CA SER A 61 -24.89 -28.32 -4.74
C SER A 61 -24.58 -27.36 -3.60
N GLU A 62 -23.89 -26.28 -3.92
CA GLU A 62 -23.74 -25.16 -3.00
C GLU A 62 -24.92 -24.23 -3.19
N VAL A 63 -25.88 -24.27 -2.29
CA VAL A 63 -26.96 -23.28 -2.28
C VAL A 63 -26.45 -22.07 -1.50
N THR A 64 -25.98 -21.07 -2.21
CA THR A 64 -25.64 -19.78 -1.62
C THR A 64 -26.79 -18.82 -1.87
N THR A 65 -27.67 -18.66 -0.90
CA THR A 65 -28.60 -17.53 -0.91
C THR A 65 -27.82 -16.33 -0.37
N PHE A 66 -27.49 -15.38 -1.23
CA PHE A 66 -26.59 -14.27 -0.93
C PHE A 66 -25.21 -14.71 -0.40
N GLY A 67 -24.68 -15.83 -0.87
CA GLY A 67 -23.41 -16.33 -0.39
C GLY A 67 -23.40 -16.78 1.07
N ILE A 68 -24.56 -16.98 1.69
CA ILE A 68 -24.64 -17.50 3.05
C ILE A 68 -24.31 -18.98 3.02
N ASP A 69 -23.23 -19.32 3.70
CA ASP A 69 -22.82 -20.71 3.83
C ASP A 69 -23.83 -21.51 4.61
N VAL A 70 -24.03 -22.70 4.12
CA VAL A 70 -24.73 -23.69 4.90
C VAL A 70 -23.79 -24.18 6.00
N SER A 71 -23.83 -23.52 7.17
CA SER A 71 -23.19 -24.08 8.37
C SER A 71 -23.76 -25.44 8.67
N LEU A 72 -22.90 -26.38 8.96
CA LEU A 72 -23.34 -27.71 9.44
C LEU A 72 -24.06 -27.49 10.76
N LYS A 73 -25.07 -28.34 11.03
CA LYS A 73 -25.84 -28.29 12.29
C LYS A 73 -25.11 -29.05 13.42
N ASP A 74 -25.60 -28.90 14.63
CA ASP A 74 -25.22 -29.73 15.77
C ASP A 74 -23.75 -29.59 16.22
N GLY A 75 -23.26 -28.34 16.28
CA GLY A 75 -21.92 -28.07 16.75
C GLY A 75 -20.82 -28.49 15.76
N LYS A 76 -21.16 -28.61 14.50
CA LYS A 76 -20.21 -28.89 13.42
C LYS A 76 -20.10 -27.73 12.46
N ARG A 77 -18.89 -27.52 11.93
CA ARG A 77 -18.60 -26.50 10.94
C ARG A 77 -18.05 -27.10 9.67
N ARG A 78 -18.42 -26.50 8.57
CA ARG A 78 -17.80 -26.79 7.30
C ARG A 78 -16.53 -25.97 7.13
N GLY A 79 -15.42 -26.64 6.77
CA GLY A 79 -14.20 -26.05 6.27
C GLY A 79 -13.99 -26.39 4.80
N VAL A 80 -13.41 -25.49 4.04
CA VAL A 80 -13.05 -25.70 2.63
C VAL A 80 -11.64 -25.22 2.39
N VAL A 81 -10.87 -25.97 1.60
CA VAL A 81 -9.59 -25.53 1.08
C VAL A 81 -9.56 -25.74 -0.43
N VAL A 82 -9.18 -24.71 -1.16
CA VAL A 82 -8.91 -24.80 -2.59
C VAL A 82 -7.42 -24.60 -2.82
N VAL A 83 -6.84 -25.52 -3.59
CA VAL A 83 -5.39 -25.58 -3.81
C VAL A 83 -5.05 -25.02 -5.19
N PRO A 84 -4.05 -24.13 -5.30
CA PRO A 84 -3.61 -23.62 -6.59
C PRO A 84 -2.98 -24.71 -7.44
N LYS A 85 -3.01 -24.54 -8.76
CA LYS A 85 -2.34 -25.47 -9.69
C LYS A 85 -0.83 -25.52 -9.49
N ASN A 86 -0.25 -24.37 -9.13
CA ASN A 86 1.17 -24.22 -8.79
C ASN A 86 1.23 -23.34 -7.54
N THR A 87 1.67 -23.89 -6.44
CA THR A 87 1.81 -23.15 -5.18
C THR A 87 2.98 -22.15 -5.28
N ALA A 88 2.75 -20.92 -4.87
CA ALA A 88 3.81 -19.92 -4.77
C ALA A 88 4.75 -20.22 -3.59
N PRO A 89 6.04 -19.78 -3.64
CA PRO A 89 6.99 -19.98 -2.56
C PRO A 89 6.45 -19.50 -1.21
N GLY A 90 6.71 -20.27 -0.14
CA GLY A 90 6.24 -19.95 1.20
C GLY A 90 4.79 -20.34 1.49
N ASN A 91 4.13 -21.05 0.55
CA ASN A 91 2.76 -21.56 0.70
C ASN A 91 1.75 -20.49 1.15
N PRO A 92 1.65 -19.35 0.44
CA PRO A 92 0.74 -18.27 0.81
C PRO A 92 -0.72 -18.73 0.73
N TRP A 93 -1.55 -18.11 1.55
CA TRP A 93 -2.97 -18.41 1.56
C TRP A 93 -3.83 -17.22 1.94
N SER A 94 -5.04 -17.24 1.45
CA SER A 94 -6.08 -16.28 1.76
C SER A 94 -7.18 -16.96 2.57
N TRP A 95 -7.67 -16.24 3.58
CA TRP A 95 -8.77 -16.70 4.43
C TRP A 95 -10.05 -15.96 4.09
N GLN A 96 -10.97 -16.66 3.44
CA GLN A 96 -12.29 -16.11 3.18
C GLN A 96 -13.13 -16.17 4.46
N ALA A 97 -13.51 -14.99 4.95
CA ALA A 97 -14.09 -14.86 6.30
C ALA A 97 -15.58 -15.20 6.37
N CYS A 98 -16.31 -15.09 5.25
CA CYS A 98 -17.75 -15.30 5.18
C CYS A 98 -18.17 -15.50 3.70
N TYR A 99 -19.41 -15.92 3.47
CA TYR A 99 -20.05 -15.98 2.14
C TYR A 99 -19.29 -16.80 1.10
N TRP A 100 -18.95 -18.04 1.46
CA TRP A 100 -18.24 -18.95 0.57
C TRP A 100 -18.82 -18.95 -0.85
N ASN A 101 -17.94 -18.83 -1.85
CA ASN A 101 -18.27 -18.86 -3.28
C ASN A 101 -19.18 -17.72 -3.76
N HIS A 102 -19.29 -16.61 -3.01
CA HIS A 102 -20.01 -15.42 -3.44
C HIS A 102 -19.08 -14.43 -4.08
N GLN A 103 -19.26 -14.16 -5.39
CA GLN A 103 -18.43 -13.23 -6.17
C GLN A 103 -16.92 -13.45 -5.97
N PRO A 104 -16.39 -14.65 -6.25
CA PRO A 104 -15.04 -15.08 -5.86
C PRO A 104 -13.95 -14.67 -6.85
N GLN A 105 -14.10 -13.51 -7.52
CA GLN A 105 -13.13 -13.07 -8.53
C GLN A 105 -11.73 -12.92 -7.95
N THR A 106 -11.63 -12.33 -6.75
CA THR A 106 -10.36 -12.14 -6.05
C THR A 106 -9.72 -13.47 -5.67
N GLU A 107 -10.50 -14.40 -5.14
CA GLU A 107 -10.01 -15.72 -4.76
C GLU A 107 -9.54 -16.53 -5.97
N ILE A 108 -10.25 -16.45 -7.10
CA ILE A 108 -9.84 -17.11 -8.34
C ILE A 108 -8.52 -16.52 -8.83
N GLU A 109 -8.35 -15.21 -8.78
CA GLU A 109 -7.10 -14.55 -9.19
C GLU A 109 -5.95 -14.92 -8.24
N LEU A 110 -6.17 -14.99 -6.94
CA LEU A 110 -5.18 -15.44 -5.97
C LEU A 110 -4.75 -16.89 -6.21
N LEU A 111 -5.68 -17.79 -6.56
CA LEU A 111 -5.36 -19.18 -6.94
C LEU A 111 -4.47 -19.24 -8.19
N ARG A 112 -4.71 -18.40 -9.20
CA ARG A 112 -3.86 -18.30 -10.38
C ARG A 112 -2.42 -17.87 -10.02
N ARG A 113 -2.27 -17.07 -8.95
CA ARG A 113 -0.98 -16.59 -8.43
C ARG A 113 -0.33 -17.55 -7.42
N GLY A 114 -0.93 -18.73 -7.19
CA GLY A 114 -0.35 -19.75 -6.35
C GLY A 114 -0.72 -19.67 -4.86
N PHE A 115 -1.74 -18.90 -4.51
CA PHE A 115 -2.29 -18.86 -3.14
C PHE A 115 -3.28 -20.00 -2.92
N HIS A 116 -3.26 -20.59 -1.75
CA HIS A 116 -4.36 -21.41 -1.28
C HIS A 116 -5.52 -20.53 -0.82
N ILE A 117 -6.75 -20.98 -1.03
CA ILE A 117 -7.94 -20.34 -0.46
C ILE A 117 -8.49 -21.23 0.62
N ALA A 118 -8.67 -20.68 1.81
CA ALA A 118 -9.24 -21.40 2.93
C ALA A 118 -10.47 -20.70 3.48
N PHE A 119 -11.44 -21.48 3.90
CA PHE A 119 -12.69 -21.01 4.48
C PHE A 119 -13.07 -21.93 5.65
N ILE A 120 -13.67 -21.35 6.68
CA ILE A 120 -14.41 -22.09 7.70
C ILE A 120 -15.66 -21.31 8.06
N ALA A 121 -16.79 -22.00 8.14
CA ALA A 121 -18.06 -21.38 8.48
C ALA A 121 -17.97 -20.62 9.81
N PRO A 122 -18.26 -19.30 9.82
CA PRO A 122 -18.22 -18.51 11.04
C PRO A 122 -19.33 -18.92 12.00
N ASP A 123 -19.16 -18.64 13.29
CA ASP A 123 -20.27 -18.74 14.24
C ASP A 123 -21.05 -17.42 14.30
N SER A 124 -22.24 -17.48 14.90
CA SER A 124 -23.13 -16.33 15.02
C SER A 124 -22.66 -15.30 16.07
N GLY A 125 -21.65 -15.65 16.86
CA GLY A 125 -21.19 -14.86 18.01
C GLY A 125 -19.75 -14.39 17.93
N GLY A 126 -19.11 -14.55 16.77
CA GLY A 126 -17.70 -14.17 16.62
C GLY A 126 -16.76 -15.37 16.45
N GLN A 127 -15.48 -15.10 16.40
CA GLN A 127 -14.44 -16.02 15.95
C GLN A 127 -13.71 -16.59 17.15
N GLY A 128 -14.35 -17.56 17.76
CA GLY A 128 -13.82 -18.22 18.95
C GLY A 128 -12.76 -19.25 18.62
N LYS A 129 -12.68 -20.28 19.49
CA LYS A 129 -11.71 -21.38 19.37
C LYS A 129 -11.71 -22.09 18.00
N ALA A 130 -12.81 -22.06 17.29
CA ALA A 130 -12.95 -22.68 15.97
C ALA A 130 -11.95 -22.12 14.94
N TRP A 131 -11.77 -20.81 14.92
CA TRP A 131 -10.82 -20.16 14.01
C TRP A 131 -9.37 -20.45 14.42
N ASP A 132 -9.08 -20.52 15.71
CA ASP A 132 -7.74 -20.90 16.20
C ASP A 132 -7.40 -22.34 15.82
N VAL A 133 -8.36 -23.27 15.92
CA VAL A 133 -8.18 -24.68 15.51
C VAL A 133 -7.96 -24.79 14.01
N TRP A 134 -8.75 -24.06 13.20
CA TRP A 134 -8.63 -24.04 11.76
C TRP A 134 -7.27 -23.45 11.31
N TYR A 135 -6.86 -22.34 11.91
CA TYR A 135 -5.56 -21.76 11.66
C TYR A 135 -4.41 -22.76 11.93
N LYS A 136 -4.44 -23.45 13.07
CA LYS A 136 -3.42 -24.46 13.38
C LYS A 136 -3.45 -25.63 12.41
N PHE A 137 -4.63 -26.09 12.02
CA PHE A 137 -4.78 -27.13 11.01
C PHE A 137 -4.08 -26.74 9.70
N LEU A 138 -4.30 -25.53 9.21
CA LEU A 138 -3.70 -25.04 7.98
C LEU A 138 -2.18 -24.84 8.11
N THR A 139 -1.73 -24.20 9.19
CA THR A 139 -0.35 -23.74 9.32
C THR A 139 0.60 -24.74 9.98
N GLU A 140 0.11 -25.55 10.94
CA GLU A 140 0.94 -26.50 11.67
C GLU A 140 0.88 -27.91 11.08
N LYS A 141 -0.31 -28.36 10.62
CA LYS A 141 -0.47 -29.68 9.99
C LYS A 141 -0.12 -29.65 8.50
N HIS A 142 -0.57 -28.62 7.76
CA HIS A 142 -0.39 -28.57 6.31
C HIS A 142 0.70 -27.63 5.82
N GLY A 143 1.36 -26.88 6.72
CA GLY A 143 2.52 -26.07 6.38
C GLY A 143 2.24 -24.81 5.54
N LEU A 144 1.02 -24.28 5.61
CA LEU A 144 0.73 -22.98 4.99
C LEU A 144 1.43 -21.85 5.73
N ALA A 145 1.59 -20.71 5.10
CA ALA A 145 2.24 -19.53 5.67
C ALA A 145 1.69 -19.15 7.05
N LYS A 146 2.56 -18.69 7.95
CA LYS A 146 2.15 -18.34 9.32
C LYS A 146 1.26 -17.10 9.40
N LYS A 147 1.26 -16.27 8.37
CA LYS A 147 0.37 -15.12 8.25
C LYS A 147 -0.60 -15.36 7.10
N ALA A 148 -1.89 -15.13 7.37
CA ALA A 148 -2.97 -15.22 6.39
C ALA A 148 -3.26 -13.84 5.78
N ALA A 149 -3.62 -13.79 4.49
CA ALA A 149 -4.32 -12.66 3.93
C ALA A 149 -5.82 -12.85 4.11
N PHE A 150 -6.50 -11.96 4.83
CA PHE A 150 -7.95 -12.02 4.98
C PHE A 150 -8.66 -11.44 3.77
N VAL A 151 -9.76 -12.08 3.38
CA VAL A 151 -10.67 -11.63 2.34
C VAL A 151 -12.09 -11.69 2.86
N GLY A 152 -12.67 -10.55 3.20
CA GLY A 152 -13.99 -10.47 3.76
C GLY A 152 -14.89 -9.45 3.09
N MET A 153 -16.13 -9.79 2.89
CA MET A 153 -17.14 -8.90 2.36
C MET A 153 -18.26 -8.71 3.38
N SER A 154 -18.80 -7.50 3.46
CA SER A 154 -19.94 -7.17 4.33
C SER A 154 -19.68 -7.60 5.79
N LYS A 155 -20.46 -8.55 6.32
CA LYS A 155 -20.27 -9.15 7.65
C LYS A 155 -18.93 -9.89 7.79
N GLY A 156 -18.30 -10.29 6.67
CA GLY A 156 -16.96 -10.89 6.70
C GLY A 156 -15.92 -9.96 7.31
N GLY A 157 -16.05 -8.65 7.10
CA GLY A 157 -15.21 -7.64 7.74
C GLY A 157 -15.22 -7.72 9.27
N VAL A 158 -16.40 -7.92 9.88
CA VAL A 158 -16.53 -8.14 11.34
C VAL A 158 -15.63 -9.30 11.80
N ASN A 159 -15.69 -10.41 11.07
CA ASN A 159 -14.95 -11.62 11.41
C ASN A 159 -13.44 -11.40 11.35
N GLU A 160 -12.97 -10.68 10.31
CA GLU A 160 -11.56 -10.37 10.11
C GLU A 160 -11.00 -9.43 11.16
N PHE A 161 -11.70 -8.33 11.43
CA PHE A 161 -11.26 -7.36 12.43
C PHE A 161 -11.23 -7.95 13.83
N ASN A 162 -12.23 -8.79 14.16
CA ASN A 162 -12.30 -9.44 15.47
C ASN A 162 -11.16 -10.42 15.69
N TRP A 163 -11.01 -11.41 14.82
CA TRP A 163 -9.96 -12.41 14.98
C TRP A 163 -8.59 -11.84 14.70
N GLY A 164 -8.44 -11.03 13.65
CA GLY A 164 -7.19 -10.37 13.30
C GLY A 164 -6.71 -9.43 14.40
N GLY A 165 -7.60 -8.62 14.97
CA GLY A 165 -7.27 -7.74 16.09
C GLY A 165 -6.95 -8.48 17.40
N THR A 166 -7.34 -9.75 17.51
CA THR A 166 -6.98 -10.63 18.63
C THR A 166 -5.66 -11.39 18.35
N ASN A 167 -5.36 -11.64 17.08
CA ASN A 167 -4.20 -12.40 16.62
C ASN A 167 -3.38 -11.65 15.54
N PRO A 168 -2.97 -10.40 15.76
CA PRO A 168 -2.40 -9.55 14.70
C PRO A 168 -1.10 -10.12 14.10
N ASP A 169 -0.33 -10.88 14.89
CA ASP A 169 0.90 -11.52 14.42
C ASP A 169 0.66 -12.64 13.40
N LYS A 170 -0.58 -13.11 13.28
CA LYS A 170 -1.00 -14.17 12.34
C LYS A 170 -1.62 -13.60 11.06
N VAL A 171 -1.71 -12.29 10.93
CA VAL A 171 -2.34 -11.59 9.80
C VAL A 171 -1.28 -10.95 8.93
N ALA A 172 -1.32 -11.22 7.63
CA ALA A 172 -0.49 -10.53 6.64
C ALA A 172 -1.13 -9.24 6.18
N SER A 173 -2.43 -9.30 5.89
CA SER A 173 -3.22 -8.17 5.41
C SER A 173 -4.73 -8.44 5.61
N ILE A 174 -5.53 -7.39 5.63
CA ILE A 174 -6.99 -7.49 5.64
C ILE A 174 -7.54 -6.74 4.43
N TYR A 175 -8.18 -7.46 3.52
CA TYR A 175 -9.02 -6.90 2.47
C TYR A 175 -10.48 -7.02 2.89
N ALA A 176 -11.16 -5.90 3.06
CA ALA A 176 -12.54 -5.81 3.46
C ALA A 176 -13.38 -5.08 2.40
N ASP A 177 -14.34 -5.79 1.81
CA ASP A 177 -15.24 -5.25 0.78
C ASP A 177 -16.58 -4.85 1.37
N ASN A 178 -16.93 -3.57 1.24
CA ASN A 178 -18.14 -3.00 1.86
C ASN A 178 -18.32 -3.47 3.31
N PRO A 179 -17.32 -3.32 4.21
CA PRO A 179 -17.35 -3.93 5.53
C PRO A 179 -18.42 -3.33 6.42
N ALA A 180 -19.28 -4.19 6.97
CA ALA A 180 -20.27 -3.81 7.97
C ALA A 180 -19.65 -3.94 9.37
N LEU A 181 -19.05 -2.87 9.88
CA LEU A 181 -18.34 -2.87 11.16
C LEU A 181 -19.24 -2.39 12.30
N TYR A 182 -19.02 -2.94 13.49
CA TYR A 182 -19.66 -2.53 14.73
C TYR A 182 -18.66 -1.87 15.70
N ASP A 183 -19.13 -1.28 16.78
CA ASP A 183 -18.29 -0.60 17.78
C ASP A 183 -17.16 -1.49 18.32
N GLU A 184 -17.44 -2.79 18.48
CA GLU A 184 -16.46 -3.78 18.95
C GLU A 184 -15.30 -3.97 17.96
N ASP A 185 -15.56 -3.82 16.68
CA ASP A 185 -14.55 -3.96 15.63
C ASP A 185 -13.64 -2.72 15.62
N PHE A 186 -14.20 -1.54 15.86
CA PHE A 186 -13.42 -0.32 16.00
C PHE A 186 -12.43 -0.39 17.18
N ALA A 187 -12.76 -1.13 18.24
CA ALA A 187 -11.84 -1.36 19.36
C ALA A 187 -10.59 -2.18 18.98
N LYS A 188 -10.62 -2.89 17.84
CA LYS A 188 -9.48 -3.67 17.33
C LYS A 188 -8.51 -2.84 16.47
N ILE A 189 -8.95 -1.73 15.91
CA ILE A 189 -8.18 -0.88 15.01
C ILE A 189 -6.83 -0.45 15.62
N PRO A 190 -6.75 0.01 16.89
CA PRO A 190 -5.46 0.38 17.49
C PRO A 190 -4.48 -0.79 17.60
N VAL A 191 -4.97 -2.00 17.81
CA VAL A 191 -4.13 -3.20 17.90
C VAL A 191 -3.58 -3.56 16.51
N LEU A 192 -4.42 -3.55 15.49
CA LEU A 192 -4.00 -3.81 14.12
C LEU A 192 -2.97 -2.77 13.65
N ALA A 193 -3.20 -1.49 13.92
CA ALA A 193 -2.27 -0.42 13.58
C ALA A 193 -0.92 -0.57 14.29
N LYS A 194 -0.93 -0.91 15.60
CA LYS A 194 0.29 -1.16 16.38
C LYS A 194 1.14 -2.31 15.85
N HIS A 195 0.51 -3.30 15.21
CA HIS A 195 1.17 -4.47 14.62
C HIS A 195 1.41 -4.33 13.12
N ASP A 196 1.26 -3.11 12.58
CA ASP A 196 1.49 -2.79 11.15
C ASP A 196 0.69 -3.69 10.20
N VAL A 197 -0.53 -4.10 10.56
CA VAL A 197 -1.39 -4.90 9.69
C VAL A 197 -1.97 -4.01 8.59
N PRO A 198 -1.62 -4.19 7.33
CA PRO A 198 -2.16 -3.36 6.26
C PRO A 198 -3.64 -3.65 6.00
N LEU A 199 -4.41 -2.61 5.74
CA LEU A 199 -5.83 -2.70 5.41
C LEU A 199 -6.09 -2.26 3.96
N LEU A 200 -6.97 -2.99 3.26
CA LEU A 200 -7.57 -2.57 2.00
C LEU A 200 -9.08 -2.57 2.17
N HIS A 201 -9.72 -1.44 1.99
CA HIS A 201 -11.17 -1.35 1.88
C HIS A 201 -11.57 -1.08 0.43
N VAL A 202 -12.52 -1.86 -0.07
CA VAL A 202 -13.19 -1.59 -1.34
C VAL A 202 -14.65 -1.29 -1.01
N VAL A 203 -15.18 -0.13 -1.41
CA VAL A 203 -16.50 0.32 -0.96
C VAL A 203 -17.24 1.09 -2.03
N GLY A 204 -18.55 0.86 -2.14
CA GLY A 204 -19.41 1.63 -3.03
C GLY A 204 -19.65 3.06 -2.50
N THR A 205 -19.63 4.06 -3.38
CA THR A 205 -19.87 5.45 -2.97
C THR A 205 -21.31 5.72 -2.53
N GLU A 206 -22.26 4.85 -2.91
CA GLU A 206 -23.65 4.90 -2.50
C GLU A 206 -24.00 3.87 -1.41
N ASP A 207 -22.99 3.19 -0.86
CA ASP A 207 -23.20 2.21 0.20
C ASP A 207 -23.38 2.89 1.57
N PHE A 208 -24.36 2.41 2.32
CA PHE A 208 -24.61 2.89 3.69
C PHE A 208 -23.43 2.62 4.65
N VAL A 209 -22.55 1.65 4.34
CA VAL A 209 -21.36 1.32 5.14
C VAL A 209 -20.15 2.19 4.79
N LEU A 210 -20.20 3.04 3.77
CA LEU A 210 -19.11 3.96 3.40
C LEU A 210 -18.61 4.76 4.61
N ARG A 211 -19.53 5.21 5.47
CA ARG A 211 -19.21 5.94 6.72
C ARG A 211 -18.25 5.19 7.64
N TYR A 212 -18.33 3.85 7.68
CA TYR A 212 -17.44 3.04 8.51
C TYR A 212 -16.05 2.99 7.88
N THR A 213 -15.94 2.79 6.57
CA THR A 213 -14.67 2.87 5.85
C THR A 213 -13.99 4.21 6.07
N MET A 214 -14.72 5.33 5.95
CA MET A 214 -14.17 6.67 6.19
C MET A 214 -13.70 6.87 7.64
N ALA A 215 -14.42 6.32 8.61
CA ALA A 215 -14.04 6.36 10.01
C ALA A 215 -12.79 5.53 10.30
N VAL A 216 -12.70 4.30 9.74
CA VAL A 216 -11.52 3.45 9.83
C VAL A 216 -10.32 4.12 9.19
N GLU A 217 -10.46 4.64 7.97
CA GLU A 217 -9.38 5.34 7.26
C GLU A 217 -8.80 6.47 8.12
N LYS A 218 -9.66 7.35 8.61
CA LYS A 218 -9.24 8.46 9.48
C LYS A 218 -8.52 7.97 10.74
N MET A 219 -9.12 7.02 11.45
CA MET A 219 -8.56 6.49 12.70
C MET A 219 -7.25 5.76 12.46
N TYR A 220 -7.17 4.96 11.39
CA TYR A 220 -5.99 4.17 11.07
C TYR A 220 -4.79 5.06 10.71
N HIS A 221 -5.02 6.11 9.93
CA HIS A 221 -3.98 7.12 9.64
C HIS A 221 -3.51 7.86 10.90
N GLN A 222 -4.44 8.23 11.79
CA GLN A 222 -4.08 8.87 13.06
C GLN A 222 -3.22 7.98 13.95
N LEU A 223 -3.40 6.66 13.87
CA LEU A 223 -2.61 5.67 14.61
C LEU A 223 -1.32 5.26 13.90
N GLY A 224 -1.02 5.86 12.73
CA GLY A 224 0.15 5.50 11.93
C GLY A 224 -0.01 4.20 11.16
N GLY A 225 -1.19 3.62 11.11
CA GLY A 225 -1.49 2.41 10.35
C GLY A 225 -1.67 2.70 8.87
N SER A 226 -1.61 1.65 8.09
CA SER A 226 -1.61 1.66 6.65
C SER A 226 -2.94 1.16 6.09
N ILE A 227 -3.69 2.03 5.41
CA ILE A 227 -4.96 1.67 4.78
C ILE A 227 -5.05 2.19 3.35
N THR A 228 -5.46 1.32 2.45
CA THR A 228 -5.84 1.66 1.08
C THR A 228 -7.37 1.63 0.97
N VAL A 229 -7.96 2.63 0.32
CA VAL A 229 -9.41 2.65 0.06
C VAL A 229 -9.62 2.76 -1.44
N ILE A 230 -10.34 1.79 -2.01
CA ILE A 230 -10.82 1.81 -3.40
C ILE A 230 -12.32 2.09 -3.37
N MET A 231 -12.76 3.17 -4.00
CA MET A 231 -14.16 3.53 -4.08
C MET A 231 -14.74 3.09 -5.43
N LYS A 232 -15.85 2.34 -5.39
CA LYS A 232 -16.64 1.97 -6.57
C LYS A 232 -17.70 3.05 -6.80
N GLU A 233 -17.45 3.93 -7.75
CA GLU A 233 -18.34 5.06 -8.01
C GLU A 233 -19.73 4.59 -8.49
N GLY A 234 -20.80 5.18 -7.92
CA GLY A 234 -22.18 4.87 -8.25
C GLY A 234 -22.66 3.49 -7.83
N HIS A 235 -21.84 2.73 -7.09
CA HIS A 235 -22.22 1.44 -6.55
C HIS A 235 -22.69 1.56 -5.10
N ALA A 236 -23.70 0.78 -4.75
CA ALA A 236 -24.15 0.60 -3.38
C ALA A 236 -23.40 -0.61 -2.75
N HIS A 237 -24.10 -1.40 -1.93
CA HIS A 237 -23.50 -2.55 -1.23
C HIS A 237 -23.06 -3.68 -2.16
N HIS A 238 -23.65 -3.80 -3.31
CA HIS A 238 -23.32 -4.80 -4.33
C HIS A 238 -23.01 -4.13 -5.69
N PRO A 239 -22.24 -4.80 -6.57
CA PRO A 239 -21.52 -6.06 -6.36
C PRO A 239 -20.31 -5.91 -5.43
N HIS A 240 -19.90 -7.01 -4.78
CA HIS A 240 -18.63 -7.09 -4.07
C HIS A 240 -17.48 -7.34 -5.06
N SER A 241 -16.23 -7.15 -4.57
CA SER A 241 -15.02 -7.20 -5.38
C SER A 241 -14.99 -6.11 -6.48
N LEU A 242 -14.07 -6.25 -7.40
CA LEU A 242 -13.99 -5.47 -8.62
C LEU A 242 -14.29 -6.40 -9.80
N GLU A 243 -14.75 -5.86 -10.92
CA GLU A 243 -14.91 -6.63 -12.17
C GLU A 243 -13.56 -7.21 -12.60
N ASP A 244 -12.51 -6.41 -12.57
CA ASP A 244 -11.12 -6.85 -12.65
C ASP A 244 -10.53 -6.91 -11.23
N PRO A 245 -10.30 -8.11 -10.65
CA PRO A 245 -9.77 -8.26 -9.29
C PRO A 245 -8.26 -8.04 -9.20
N THR A 246 -7.56 -7.81 -10.31
CA THR A 246 -6.10 -7.65 -10.36
C THR A 246 -5.57 -6.65 -9.33
N PRO A 247 -6.15 -5.44 -9.17
CA PRO A 247 -5.65 -4.47 -8.18
C PRO A 247 -5.72 -4.98 -6.73
N ILE A 248 -6.75 -5.76 -6.40
CA ILE A 248 -6.90 -6.35 -5.06
C ILE A 248 -5.89 -7.47 -4.87
N ALA A 249 -5.74 -8.35 -5.84
CA ALA A 249 -4.79 -9.46 -5.79
C ALA A 249 -3.35 -8.98 -5.76
N ASP A 250 -2.99 -7.94 -6.53
CA ASP A 250 -1.66 -7.29 -6.49
C ASP A 250 -1.37 -6.74 -5.11
N TRP A 251 -2.35 -6.05 -4.50
CA TRP A 251 -2.20 -5.51 -3.17
C TRP A 251 -2.00 -6.61 -2.12
N ILE A 252 -2.77 -7.71 -2.18
CA ILE A 252 -2.65 -8.85 -1.27
C ILE A 252 -1.27 -9.51 -1.43
N GLU A 253 -0.87 -9.83 -2.65
CA GLU A 253 0.41 -10.48 -2.94
C GLU A 253 1.59 -9.65 -2.41
N GLN A 254 1.56 -8.35 -2.62
CA GLN A 254 2.59 -7.43 -2.13
C GLN A 254 2.74 -7.46 -0.61
N HIS A 255 1.65 -7.63 0.14
CA HIS A 255 1.66 -7.63 1.60
C HIS A 255 1.89 -9.01 2.22
N MET A 256 1.77 -10.09 1.43
CA MET A 256 2.17 -11.45 1.87
C MET A 256 3.68 -11.63 1.93
N HIS A 257 4.41 -10.95 1.05
CA HIS A 257 5.86 -11.04 0.92
C HIS A 257 6.50 -9.65 1.03
N PRO A 258 6.39 -8.97 2.18
CA PRO A 258 7.07 -7.70 2.34
C PRO A 258 8.56 -7.93 2.13
N ALA A 259 9.13 -7.25 1.16
CA ALA A 259 10.55 -7.33 0.88
C ALA A 259 11.32 -6.84 2.12
N GLU A 260 11.87 -7.76 2.92
CA GLU A 260 12.78 -7.44 4.02
C GLU A 260 14.07 -6.74 3.54
N ALA A 261 14.28 -6.71 2.22
CA ALA A 261 15.56 -6.35 1.61
C ALA A 261 15.92 -4.87 1.64
N ASN A 262 14.99 -3.96 2.02
CA ASN A 262 15.22 -2.52 1.86
C ASN A 262 15.01 -1.71 3.14
N ARG A 263 15.21 -2.30 4.32
CA ARG A 263 15.16 -1.51 5.57
C ARG A 263 16.29 -0.49 5.54
N PRO A 264 15.99 0.82 5.47
CA PRO A 264 17.04 1.83 5.48
C PRO A 264 17.78 1.83 6.82
N ALA A 265 19.05 2.21 6.79
CA ALA A 265 19.90 2.22 7.99
C ALA A 265 19.36 3.12 9.11
N PHE A 266 18.58 4.14 8.78
CA PHE A 266 17.93 5.03 9.75
C PHE A 266 16.62 4.48 10.35
N ALA A 267 16.13 3.32 9.87
CA ALA A 267 14.91 2.68 10.39
C ALA A 267 15.23 1.96 11.73
N ASP A 268 15.62 2.72 12.70
CA ASP A 268 15.83 2.27 14.07
C ASP A 268 14.53 2.42 14.90
N SER A 269 14.60 2.08 16.19
CA SER A 269 13.47 2.17 17.11
C SER A 269 12.95 3.58 17.35
N THR A 270 13.60 4.63 16.83
CA THR A 270 13.18 6.03 16.99
C THR A 270 12.22 6.48 15.90
N TYR A 271 12.09 5.68 14.81
CA TYR A 271 11.16 5.96 13.73
C TYR A 271 9.94 5.07 13.79
N THR A 272 8.77 5.66 13.64
CA THR A 272 7.53 4.92 13.41
C THR A 272 7.45 4.54 11.94
N LYS A 273 7.37 3.23 11.66
CA LYS A 273 7.14 2.73 10.31
C LYS A 273 5.65 2.77 10.00
N THR A 274 5.31 3.38 8.90
CA THR A 274 3.96 3.36 8.31
C THR A 274 4.08 3.06 6.82
N HIS A 275 2.96 2.75 6.18
CA HIS A 275 2.94 2.65 4.73
C HIS A 275 2.33 3.93 4.14
N TYR A 276 2.91 4.41 3.08
CA TYR A 276 2.37 5.50 2.30
C TYR A 276 1.66 4.95 1.07
N TYR A 277 0.39 5.29 0.94
CA TYR A 277 -0.39 4.96 -0.24
C TYR A 277 -0.59 6.21 -1.06
N SER A 278 -0.37 6.09 -2.35
CA SER A 278 -0.91 7.01 -3.31
C SER A 278 -1.97 6.28 -4.11
N PHE A 279 -3.05 6.95 -4.35
CA PHE A 279 -4.01 6.53 -5.35
C PHE A 279 -3.63 7.21 -6.66
N GLU A 280 -3.54 6.47 -7.75
CA GLU A 280 -3.63 7.02 -9.09
C GLU A 280 -5.06 7.51 -9.33
N SER A 281 -5.51 8.41 -8.52
CA SER A 281 -6.73 9.10 -8.83
C SER A 281 -6.37 10.55 -9.07
N SER A 282 -6.45 10.92 -10.29
CA SER A 282 -6.91 12.26 -10.57
C SER A 282 -8.17 12.47 -9.71
N TYR A 283 -8.13 13.42 -8.81
CA TYR A 283 -9.34 13.93 -8.20
C TYR A 283 -10.21 14.46 -9.34
N VAL A 284 -11.20 13.70 -9.75
CA VAL A 284 -12.20 14.18 -10.70
C VAL A 284 -13.20 14.98 -9.89
N TYR A 285 -13.09 16.28 -9.94
CA TYR A 285 -14.14 17.16 -9.46
C TYR A 285 -15.33 17.04 -10.40
N LEU A 286 -16.29 16.23 -10.03
CA LEU A 286 -17.58 16.22 -10.72
C LEU A 286 -18.42 17.37 -10.16
N LYS A 287 -18.66 18.35 -11.00
CA LYS A 287 -19.65 19.39 -10.72
C LYS A 287 -21.03 18.76 -10.89
N LYS A 288 -21.68 18.41 -9.82
CA LYS A 288 -23.10 18.10 -9.80
C LYS A 288 -23.79 19.29 -9.12
N GLU A 289 -24.49 20.12 -9.92
CA GLU A 289 -25.41 21.19 -9.47
C GLU A 289 -24.94 21.93 -8.20
N ASP A 290 -23.85 22.70 -8.32
CA ASP A 290 -23.26 23.56 -7.26
C ASP A 290 -22.62 22.83 -6.04
N THR A 291 -22.51 21.54 -6.04
CA THR A 291 -21.70 20.76 -5.08
C THR A 291 -20.51 20.13 -5.75
N TYR A 292 -19.33 20.29 -5.17
CA TYR A 292 -18.11 19.59 -5.58
C TYR A 292 -18.03 18.29 -4.79
N ALA A 293 -18.20 17.16 -5.46
CA ALA A 293 -17.86 15.87 -4.89
C ALA A 293 -16.43 15.53 -5.31
N MET A 294 -15.58 15.23 -4.34
CA MET A 294 -14.25 14.68 -4.58
C MET A 294 -14.43 13.18 -4.79
N VAL A 295 -14.30 12.74 -6.04
CA VAL A 295 -14.36 11.33 -6.38
C VAL A 295 -12.93 10.83 -6.53
N ARG A 296 -12.53 9.90 -5.69
CA ARG A 296 -11.30 9.13 -5.89
C ARG A 296 -11.59 8.10 -6.98
N GLY A 297 -11.02 8.30 -8.18
CA GLY A 297 -11.16 7.36 -9.28
C GLY A 297 -10.44 6.02 -8.99
N PRO A 298 -10.74 4.95 -9.75
CA PRO A 298 -10.07 3.66 -9.59
C PRO A 298 -8.62 3.76 -10.07
N GLY A 299 -7.68 3.53 -9.19
CA GLY A 299 -6.26 3.45 -9.52
C GLY A 299 -5.49 2.92 -8.34
N TYR A 300 -4.96 1.71 -8.50
CA TYR A 300 -4.02 1.13 -7.55
C TYR A 300 -2.63 1.72 -7.79
N VAL A 301 -2.05 2.28 -6.76
CA VAL A 301 -0.64 2.67 -6.76
C VAL A 301 0.09 1.85 -5.70
N PRO A 302 1.27 1.32 -6.01
CA PRO A 302 2.05 0.55 -5.05
C PRO A 302 2.22 1.31 -3.74
N SER A 303 2.06 0.62 -2.62
CA SER A 303 2.35 1.18 -1.31
C SER A 303 3.85 1.39 -1.13
N TYR A 304 4.21 2.45 -0.43
CA TYR A 304 5.58 2.76 -0.06
C TYR A 304 5.74 2.76 1.45
N ASP A 305 6.85 2.22 1.94
CA ASP A 305 7.20 2.34 3.35
C ASP A 305 7.51 3.80 3.68
N ARG A 306 6.90 4.29 4.74
CA ARG A 306 7.13 5.62 5.30
C ARG A 306 7.68 5.49 6.71
N TYR A 307 8.77 6.17 6.99
CA TYR A 307 9.38 6.25 8.31
C TYR A 307 9.25 7.68 8.82
N THR A 308 8.63 7.83 9.99
CA THR A 308 8.36 9.12 10.62
C THR A 308 9.10 9.20 11.95
N SER A 309 9.91 10.24 12.14
CA SER A 309 10.56 10.52 13.41
C SER A 309 9.52 10.96 14.46
N PRO A 310 9.81 10.76 15.77
CA PRO A 310 8.96 11.32 16.82
C PRO A 310 8.81 12.82 16.65
N GLY A 311 7.57 13.33 16.70
CA GLY A 311 7.28 14.75 16.77
C GLY A 311 7.09 15.20 18.21
N THR A 312 7.10 16.51 18.47
CA THR A 312 6.98 17.10 19.80
C THR A 312 5.59 17.61 20.14
N GLY A 313 4.62 17.48 19.23
CA GLY A 313 3.26 18.01 19.38
C GLY A 313 2.13 17.07 18.95
N ASP A 314 0.88 17.48 19.25
CA ASP A 314 -0.35 16.71 18.97
C ASP A 314 -0.66 16.52 17.48
N PHE A 315 0.02 17.25 16.61
CA PHE A 315 0.01 17.06 15.18
C PHE A 315 1.45 16.73 14.75
N HIS A 316 1.66 15.64 14.03
CA HIS A 316 2.96 15.21 13.49
C HIS A 316 3.63 16.23 12.53
N MET A 317 3.29 17.52 12.66
CA MET A 317 3.84 18.60 11.86
C MET A 317 5.32 18.89 12.16
N ASP A 318 5.79 18.47 13.34
CA ASP A 318 7.19 18.63 13.75
C ASP A 318 8.05 17.40 13.45
N ALA A 319 7.45 16.37 12.86
CA ALA A 319 8.14 15.14 12.55
C ALA A 319 8.66 15.13 11.11
N MET A 320 9.89 14.65 10.93
CA MET A 320 10.41 14.31 9.60
C MET A 320 9.85 12.97 9.16
N SER A 321 9.46 12.86 7.88
CA SER A 321 9.09 11.58 7.29
C SER A 321 9.94 11.26 6.07
N ILE A 322 10.24 9.99 5.87
CA ILE A 322 10.98 9.48 4.72
C ILE A 322 10.14 8.39 4.06
N VAL A 323 9.76 8.62 2.81
CA VAL A 323 9.05 7.64 2.00
C VAL A 323 10.08 6.89 1.16
N VAL A 324 10.06 5.57 1.28
CA VAL A 324 11.07 4.68 0.71
C VAL A 324 10.56 4.10 -0.60
N PRO A 325 11.35 4.19 -1.70
CA PRO A 325 10.97 3.56 -2.96
C PRO A 325 11.04 2.02 -2.85
N GLN A 326 10.17 1.33 -3.58
CA GLN A 326 10.19 -0.15 -3.61
C GLN A 326 11.52 -0.70 -4.14
N LYS A 327 12.10 -0.02 -5.14
CA LYS A 327 13.39 -0.37 -5.73
C LYS A 327 14.28 0.87 -5.74
N PRO A 328 15.12 1.06 -4.71
CA PRO A 328 16.01 2.21 -4.63
C PRO A 328 16.94 2.31 -5.84
N ALA A 329 17.08 3.52 -6.38
CA ALA A 329 18.09 3.80 -7.39
C ALA A 329 19.51 3.75 -6.78
N PRO A 330 20.54 3.39 -7.57
CA PRO A 330 21.93 3.47 -7.11
C PRO A 330 22.27 4.86 -6.59
N GLY A 331 23.03 4.93 -5.50
CA GLY A 331 23.43 6.18 -4.88
C GLY A 331 22.41 6.78 -3.91
N LYS A 332 21.33 6.06 -3.60
CA LYS A 332 20.28 6.50 -2.66
C LYS A 332 19.86 7.94 -2.92
N LEU A 333 19.37 8.18 -4.13
CA LEU A 333 18.93 9.49 -4.59
C LEU A 333 17.67 9.93 -3.84
N TRP A 334 17.57 11.23 -3.54
CA TRP A 334 16.45 11.71 -2.73
C TRP A 334 16.04 13.16 -3.07
N MET A 335 14.83 13.49 -2.67
CA MET A 335 14.23 14.81 -2.84
C MET A 335 13.70 15.32 -1.51
N PHE A 336 13.97 16.59 -1.18
CA PHE A 336 13.24 17.36 -0.19
C PHE A 336 11.90 17.78 -0.76
N HIS A 337 10.82 17.38 -0.09
CA HIS A 337 9.44 17.73 -0.42
C HIS A 337 8.79 18.44 0.78
N PRO A 338 8.96 19.77 0.93
CA PRO A 338 8.50 20.52 2.09
C PRO A 338 6.98 20.80 2.02
N SER A 339 6.20 19.80 1.76
CA SER A 339 4.75 19.85 1.68
C SER A 339 4.17 18.52 2.17
N PHE A 340 2.86 18.46 2.27
CA PHE A 340 2.20 17.18 2.44
C PHE A 340 2.35 16.38 1.14
N LEU A 341 2.66 15.11 1.29
CA LEU A 341 2.64 14.20 0.16
C LEU A 341 1.18 13.77 -0.05
N GLU A 342 0.56 14.38 -1.02
CA GLU A 342 -0.82 14.12 -1.41
C GLU A 342 -0.85 13.09 -2.55
N PRO A 343 -1.97 12.38 -2.76
CA PRO A 343 -2.11 11.46 -3.89
C PRO A 343 -1.85 12.11 -5.25
N ASP A 344 -2.10 13.40 -5.37
CA ASP A 344 -1.85 14.19 -6.57
C ASP A 344 -0.42 14.78 -6.63
N SER A 345 0.47 14.45 -5.73
CA SER A 345 1.90 14.78 -5.80
C SER A 345 2.60 13.97 -6.89
N THR A 346 2.13 14.12 -8.13
CA THR A 346 2.49 13.27 -9.28
C THR A 346 3.99 13.18 -9.54
N VAL A 347 4.73 14.29 -9.37
CA VAL A 347 6.19 14.31 -9.55
C VAL A 347 6.90 13.47 -8.47
N ALA A 348 6.54 13.65 -7.20
CA ALA A 348 7.11 12.88 -6.11
C ALA A 348 6.81 11.38 -6.27
N MET A 349 5.59 11.04 -6.67
CA MET A 349 5.18 9.66 -6.93
C MET A 349 5.94 9.04 -8.09
N ALA A 350 6.11 9.77 -9.18
CA ALA A 350 6.89 9.30 -10.32
C ALA A 350 8.37 9.11 -9.97
N LEU A 351 8.92 9.97 -9.10
CA LEU A 351 10.30 9.82 -8.61
C LEU A 351 10.46 8.61 -7.68
N LEU A 352 9.48 8.33 -6.80
CA LEU A 352 9.45 7.08 -6.02
C LEU A 352 9.49 5.84 -6.92
N ALA A 353 8.70 5.84 -8.00
CA ALA A 353 8.72 4.78 -8.99
C ALA A 353 10.08 4.65 -9.73
N LYS A 354 10.86 5.74 -9.79
CA LYS A 354 12.24 5.75 -10.34
C LYS A 354 13.32 5.43 -9.28
N GLY A 355 12.92 5.12 -8.05
CA GLY A 355 13.85 4.72 -7.00
C GLY A 355 14.38 5.86 -6.13
N TYR A 356 13.77 7.03 -6.17
CA TYR A 356 14.11 8.15 -5.27
C TYR A 356 13.42 8.00 -3.92
N TYR A 357 14.11 8.41 -2.88
CA TYR A 357 13.51 8.63 -1.57
C TYR A 357 12.89 10.02 -1.52
N ILE A 358 11.71 10.14 -0.93
CA ILE A 358 11.06 11.44 -0.71
C ILE A 358 11.14 11.77 0.78
N VAL A 359 11.75 12.90 1.10
CA VAL A 359 11.94 13.37 2.48
C VAL A 359 11.03 14.56 2.71
N LEU A 360 10.13 14.40 3.67
CA LEU A 360 9.21 15.44 4.11
C LEU A 360 9.79 16.05 5.40
N PRO A 361 10.34 17.27 5.35
CA PRO A 361 10.79 17.95 6.56
C PRO A 361 9.58 18.38 7.41
N PRO A 362 9.77 18.67 8.70
CA PRO A 362 8.75 19.28 9.54
C PRO A 362 8.20 20.56 8.92
N ILE A 363 6.89 20.74 9.04
CA ILE A 363 6.18 21.93 8.53
C ILE A 363 5.92 22.87 9.70
N SER A 364 6.95 23.22 10.46
CA SER A 364 6.77 24.13 11.60
C SER A 364 6.84 25.60 11.16
N GLY A 365 5.96 26.43 11.75
CA GLY A 365 5.91 27.87 11.47
C GLY A 365 6.91 28.72 12.26
N SER A 366 7.82 28.13 13.03
CA SER A 366 8.75 28.83 13.93
C SER A 366 10.19 28.75 13.46
N GLY A 367 10.88 29.85 13.52
CA GLY A 367 12.18 30.26 12.98
C GLY A 367 13.43 29.39 13.02
N ALA A 368 13.36 28.10 13.37
CA ALA A 368 14.47 27.16 13.36
C ALA A 368 14.52 26.25 12.11
N VAL A 369 13.77 26.58 11.06
CA VAL A 369 13.56 25.68 9.91
C VAL A 369 14.86 25.38 9.16
N GLN A 370 15.78 26.36 9.02
CA GLN A 370 17.03 26.13 8.30
C GLN A 370 17.95 25.17 9.05
N GLU A 371 18.11 25.34 10.37
CA GLU A 371 18.92 24.44 11.20
C GLU A 371 18.37 23.02 11.18
N GLN A 372 17.05 22.87 11.27
CA GLN A 372 16.39 21.56 11.16
C GLN A 372 16.64 20.91 9.80
N TRP A 373 16.60 21.66 8.70
CA TRP A 373 16.87 21.10 7.39
C TRP A 373 18.35 20.74 7.19
N ASP A 374 19.26 21.47 7.81
CA ASP A 374 20.69 21.12 7.83
C ASP A 374 20.93 19.83 8.61
N GLU A 375 20.25 19.63 9.75
CA GLU A 375 20.31 18.40 10.52
C GLU A 375 19.74 17.20 9.75
N ILE A 376 18.59 17.40 9.06
CA ILE A 376 18.00 16.37 8.21
C ILE A 376 18.96 15.99 7.07
N TYR A 377 19.51 16.99 6.38
CA TYR A 377 20.46 16.75 5.31
C TYR A 377 21.65 15.96 5.81
N GLN A 378 22.26 16.37 6.93
CA GLN A 378 23.40 15.68 7.51
C GLN A 378 23.06 14.25 7.88
N ARG A 379 21.89 14.02 8.50
CA ARG A 379 21.41 12.69 8.85
C ARG A 379 21.23 11.80 7.62
N MET A 380 20.72 12.34 6.52
CA MET A 380 20.59 11.58 5.27
C MET A 380 21.98 11.17 4.74
N VAL A 381 22.92 12.12 4.69
CA VAL A 381 24.30 11.87 4.22
C VAL A 381 25.05 10.86 5.11
N ASP A 382 24.92 10.95 6.43
CA ASP A 382 25.53 10.02 7.39
C ASP A 382 25.00 8.59 7.23
N ASN A 383 23.78 8.44 6.69
CA ASN A 383 23.19 7.16 6.35
C ASN A 383 23.47 6.71 4.89
N GLY A 384 24.43 7.35 4.24
CA GLY A 384 24.93 6.97 2.92
C GLY A 384 24.04 7.39 1.75
N PHE A 385 23.17 8.38 1.95
CA PHE A 385 22.39 8.98 0.86
C PHE A 385 23.26 9.93 0.02
N SER A 386 22.79 10.22 -1.20
CA SER A 386 23.45 11.19 -2.07
C SER A 386 23.70 12.51 -1.36
N THR A 387 24.92 13.07 -1.52
CA THR A 387 25.26 14.41 -1.06
C THR A 387 24.64 15.53 -1.91
N LYS A 388 23.99 15.17 -3.01
CA LYS A 388 23.23 16.08 -3.86
C LYS A 388 21.74 15.75 -3.75
N VAL A 389 20.95 16.73 -3.35
CA VAL A 389 19.51 16.59 -3.16
C VAL A 389 18.72 17.39 -4.19
N VAL A 390 17.59 16.85 -4.64
CA VAL A 390 16.60 17.63 -5.39
C VAL A 390 15.77 18.45 -4.41
N MET A 391 15.69 19.76 -4.64
CA MET A 391 14.82 20.63 -3.84
C MET A 391 13.49 20.83 -4.56
N GLU A 392 12.39 20.50 -3.91
CA GLU A 392 11.06 20.85 -4.40
C GLU A 392 10.50 22.04 -3.66
N GLY A 393 9.73 22.86 -4.37
CA GLY A 393 9.03 24.01 -3.80
C GLY A 393 7.69 24.24 -4.47
N THR A 394 6.60 24.17 -3.69
CA THR A 394 5.26 24.36 -4.21
C THR A 394 4.61 25.57 -3.55
N GLY A 395 4.06 26.48 -4.36
CA GLY A 395 3.41 27.69 -3.85
C GLY A 395 4.31 28.47 -2.91
N ALA A 396 3.82 28.84 -1.72
CA ALA A 396 4.56 29.58 -0.71
C ALA A 396 5.75 28.80 -0.10
N LYS A 397 5.74 27.46 -0.18
CA LYS A 397 6.84 26.63 0.32
C LYS A 397 8.09 26.70 -0.57
N ALA A 398 7.94 27.15 -1.81
CA ALA A 398 9.08 27.39 -2.69
C ALA A 398 10.08 28.41 -2.12
N GLY A 399 9.60 29.40 -1.38
CA GLY A 399 10.48 30.38 -0.73
C GLY A 399 11.44 29.74 0.28
N GLU A 400 10.97 28.78 1.07
CA GLU A 400 11.78 28.04 2.05
C GLU A 400 12.82 27.15 1.35
N SER A 401 12.39 26.40 0.32
CA SER A 401 13.27 25.55 -0.47
C SER A 401 14.40 26.34 -1.15
N TYR A 402 14.05 27.49 -1.72
CA TYR A 402 15.04 28.37 -2.33
C TYR A 402 15.99 28.99 -1.29
N ALA A 403 15.49 29.41 -0.12
CA ALA A 403 16.33 29.97 0.93
C ALA A 403 17.38 28.97 1.41
N TRP A 404 16.97 27.69 1.63
CA TRP A 404 17.90 26.63 2.01
C TRP A 404 18.90 26.31 0.88
N ALA A 405 18.43 26.20 -0.36
CA ALA A 405 19.28 25.94 -1.51
C ALA A 405 20.32 27.07 -1.75
N ILE A 406 19.91 28.31 -1.55
CA ILE A 406 20.82 29.49 -1.67
C ILE A 406 21.91 29.44 -0.59
N ALA A 407 21.58 29.00 0.61
CA ALA A 407 22.56 28.85 1.69
C ALA A 407 23.49 27.62 1.50
N ASN A 408 23.04 26.62 0.72
CA ASN A 408 23.71 25.34 0.53
C ASN A 408 23.79 24.90 -0.95
N PRO A 409 24.26 25.78 -1.87
CA PRO A 409 24.13 25.53 -3.31
C PRO A 409 24.95 24.34 -3.81
N ASP A 410 26.04 24.00 -3.12
CA ASP A 410 26.86 22.81 -3.36
C ASP A 410 26.20 21.49 -2.98
N LYS A 411 25.14 21.53 -2.17
CA LYS A 411 24.37 20.34 -1.75
C LYS A 411 23.17 20.04 -2.68
N VAL A 412 22.87 20.91 -3.66
CA VAL A 412 21.68 20.82 -4.50
C VAL A 412 22.02 20.27 -5.87
N SER A 413 21.26 19.25 -6.33
CA SER A 413 21.37 18.71 -7.70
C SER A 413 20.50 19.48 -8.69
N ALA A 414 19.28 19.82 -8.29
CA ALA A 414 18.31 20.57 -9.08
C ALA A 414 17.25 21.21 -8.18
N ILE A 415 16.60 22.27 -8.66
CA ILE A 415 15.40 22.84 -8.04
C ILE A 415 14.22 22.63 -8.99
N TYR A 416 13.15 22.05 -8.47
CA TYR A 416 11.83 22.02 -9.09
C TYR A 416 10.86 22.86 -8.30
N ALA A 417 10.15 23.78 -8.94
CA ALA A 417 9.18 24.62 -8.27
C ALA A 417 7.86 24.76 -9.07
N ARG A 418 6.75 24.46 -8.41
CA ARG A 418 5.40 24.60 -8.97
C ARG A 418 4.72 25.85 -8.42
N ASN A 419 4.29 26.73 -9.33
CA ASN A 419 3.63 28.01 -9.00
C ASN A 419 4.31 28.75 -7.83
N PRO A 420 5.63 29.01 -7.89
CA PRO A 420 6.42 29.43 -6.73
C PRO A 420 6.14 30.86 -6.30
N LEU A 421 6.01 31.06 -4.98
CA LEU A 421 6.12 32.35 -4.32
C LEU A 421 7.44 32.40 -3.55
N LEU A 422 8.38 33.22 -4.01
CA LEU A 422 9.76 33.27 -3.51
C LEU A 422 9.95 34.33 -2.42
N VAL A 423 9.14 34.21 -1.38
CA VAL A 423 9.31 34.91 -0.11
C VAL A 423 9.58 33.86 0.98
N SER A 424 10.46 34.13 1.90
CA SER A 424 10.80 33.21 2.98
C SER A 424 11.15 33.94 4.26
N LYS A 425 10.72 33.38 5.39
CA LYS A 425 11.13 33.84 6.73
C LYS A 425 12.49 33.26 7.14
N MET A 426 13.03 32.29 6.40
CA MET A 426 14.36 31.70 6.63
C MET A 426 15.51 32.63 6.18
N SER A 427 15.22 33.61 5.39
CA SER A 427 16.23 34.52 4.83
C SER A 427 15.82 35.98 5.02
N LYS A 428 16.80 36.84 5.36
CA LYS A 428 16.59 38.29 5.45
C LYS A 428 16.37 38.92 4.09
N THR A 429 16.97 38.35 3.03
CA THR A 429 16.79 38.78 1.64
C THR A 429 15.83 37.80 0.98
N PRO A 430 14.77 38.28 0.32
CA PRO A 430 13.88 37.40 -0.43
C PRO A 430 14.67 36.53 -1.43
N PRO A 431 14.40 35.23 -1.56
CA PRO A 431 15.12 34.32 -2.47
C PRO A 431 15.18 34.83 -3.91
N ILE A 432 14.12 35.49 -4.39
CA ILE A 432 14.06 36.07 -5.73
C ILE A 432 15.11 37.15 -5.96
N ASP A 433 15.60 37.79 -4.90
CA ASP A 433 16.62 38.86 -4.96
C ASP A 433 18.05 38.34 -4.68
N ASN A 434 18.22 37.05 -4.41
CA ASN A 434 19.51 36.45 -4.03
C ASN A 434 19.81 35.15 -4.81
N LEU A 435 19.67 35.14 -6.13
CA LEU A 435 19.86 33.97 -6.98
C LEU A 435 21.33 33.67 -7.33
N ALA A 436 22.26 34.62 -7.09
CA ALA A 436 23.66 34.50 -7.51
C ALA A 436 24.38 33.25 -6.96
N PRO A 437 24.20 32.82 -5.69
CA PRO A 437 24.85 31.60 -5.18
C PRO A 437 24.46 30.35 -5.98
N LEU A 438 23.19 30.23 -6.36
CA LEU A 438 22.70 29.10 -7.16
C LEU A 438 23.27 29.12 -8.59
N ALA A 439 23.32 30.31 -9.21
CA ALA A 439 23.87 30.47 -10.56
C ALA A 439 25.38 30.17 -10.59
N ASN A 440 26.14 30.66 -9.60
CA ASN A 440 27.57 30.41 -9.47
C ASN A 440 27.89 28.92 -9.25
N ALA A 441 27.03 28.20 -8.54
CA ALA A 441 27.15 26.75 -8.34
C ALA A 441 26.61 25.94 -9.52
N GLY A 442 26.00 26.59 -10.51
CA GLY A 442 25.44 25.95 -11.71
C GLY A 442 24.21 25.08 -11.42
N VAL A 443 23.44 25.38 -10.36
CA VAL A 443 22.25 24.63 -10.00
C VAL A 443 21.17 24.79 -11.08
N PRO A 444 20.70 23.71 -11.74
CA PRO A 444 19.64 23.84 -12.72
C PRO A 444 18.28 24.05 -12.03
N ILE A 445 17.45 24.88 -12.62
CA ILE A 445 16.14 25.23 -12.10
C ILE A 445 15.06 24.86 -13.13
N LEU A 446 13.95 24.29 -12.67
CA LEU A 446 12.73 24.15 -13.44
C LEU A 446 11.56 24.77 -12.67
N HIS A 447 10.89 25.73 -13.30
CA HIS A 447 9.59 26.22 -12.85
C HIS A 447 8.49 25.62 -13.72
N ASP A 448 7.43 25.16 -13.09
CA ASP A 448 6.22 24.67 -13.72
C ASP A 448 5.02 25.48 -13.21
N CYS A 449 4.35 26.18 -14.10
CA CYS A 449 3.34 27.17 -13.73
C CYS A 449 2.08 27.04 -14.55
N GLY A 450 0.95 27.41 -13.97
CA GLY A 450 -0.27 27.68 -14.72
C GLY A 450 -0.21 29.03 -15.44
N SER A 451 -0.79 29.12 -16.64
CA SER A 451 -0.82 30.40 -17.38
C SER A 451 -1.66 31.47 -16.69
N LEU A 452 -2.59 31.06 -15.82
CA LEU A 452 -3.45 31.93 -15.03
C LEU A 452 -2.98 32.07 -13.57
N ASP A 453 -1.79 31.54 -13.22
CA ASP A 453 -1.24 31.71 -11.88
C ASP A 453 -0.90 33.19 -11.62
N PRO A 454 -1.38 33.80 -10.52
CA PRO A 454 -1.14 35.23 -10.25
C PRO A 454 0.35 35.55 -10.05
N TRP A 455 1.19 34.57 -9.70
CA TRP A 455 2.61 34.76 -9.45
C TRP A 455 3.49 34.45 -10.66
N LEU A 456 2.93 33.94 -11.77
CA LEU A 456 3.69 33.65 -12.98
C LEU A 456 4.52 34.85 -13.44
N LYS A 457 3.90 36.06 -13.51
CA LYS A 457 4.54 37.27 -14.01
C LYS A 457 5.58 37.84 -13.03
N ASP A 458 5.21 37.93 -11.77
CA ASP A 458 5.98 38.72 -10.78
C ASP A 458 6.98 37.83 -10.01
N GLN A 459 6.88 36.52 -10.11
CA GLN A 459 7.84 35.59 -9.50
C GLN A 459 8.58 34.80 -10.59
N THR A 460 7.95 33.87 -11.28
CA THR A 460 8.62 32.97 -12.22
C THR A 460 9.31 33.69 -13.34
N ARG A 461 8.67 34.67 -14.00
CA ARG A 461 9.29 35.43 -15.11
C ARG A 461 10.42 36.34 -14.65
N VAL A 462 10.35 36.84 -13.42
CA VAL A 462 11.44 37.62 -12.82
C VAL A 462 12.65 36.73 -12.52
N VAL A 463 12.41 35.53 -11.92
CA VAL A 463 13.48 34.55 -11.70
C VAL A 463 14.11 34.13 -13.03
N GLU A 464 13.28 33.78 -14.02
CA GLU A 464 13.76 33.37 -15.34
C GLU A 464 14.73 34.40 -15.94
N LYS A 465 14.33 35.69 -15.93
CA LYS A 465 15.16 36.76 -16.44
C LYS A 465 16.45 36.88 -15.64
N ARG A 466 16.34 37.05 -14.32
CA ARG A 466 17.51 37.31 -13.45
C ARG A 466 18.48 36.13 -13.44
N TYR A 467 17.97 34.90 -13.41
CA TYR A 467 18.81 33.73 -13.38
C TYR A 467 19.61 33.54 -14.67
N LYS A 468 18.99 33.82 -15.83
CA LYS A 468 19.68 33.83 -17.14
C LYS A 468 20.74 34.94 -17.22
N GLU A 469 20.45 36.11 -16.68
CA GLU A 469 21.41 37.23 -16.61
C GLU A 469 22.62 36.89 -15.74
N LEU A 470 22.45 36.05 -14.72
CA LEU A 470 23.53 35.52 -13.88
C LEU A 470 24.26 34.31 -14.52
N GLY A 471 23.90 33.91 -15.73
CA GLY A 471 24.48 32.74 -16.41
C GLY A 471 23.91 31.40 -15.96
N GLY A 472 22.90 31.39 -15.13
CA GLY A 472 22.22 30.19 -14.63
C GLY A 472 21.28 29.54 -15.68
N LYS A 473 21.01 28.25 -15.52
CA LYS A 473 20.14 27.48 -16.40
C LYS A 473 18.76 27.32 -15.75
N ILE A 474 17.73 27.85 -16.37
CA ILE A 474 16.35 27.72 -15.94
C ILE A 474 15.46 27.30 -17.11
N THR A 475 14.59 26.30 -16.84
CA THR A 475 13.50 25.87 -17.71
C THR A 475 12.18 26.34 -17.11
N VAL A 476 11.29 26.91 -17.92
CA VAL A 476 9.95 27.29 -17.50
C VAL A 476 8.94 26.55 -18.34
N LEU A 477 8.13 25.71 -17.69
CA LEU A 477 6.97 25.06 -18.28
C LEU A 477 5.72 25.86 -17.90
N VAL A 478 4.84 26.09 -18.85
CA VAL A 478 3.56 26.76 -18.60
C VAL A 478 2.45 25.86 -19.12
N THR A 479 1.48 25.55 -18.24
CA THR A 479 0.27 24.81 -18.62
C THR A 479 -0.84 25.83 -18.88
N GLU A 480 -1.33 25.83 -20.11
CA GLU A 480 -2.37 26.77 -20.54
C GLU A 480 -3.69 26.45 -19.84
N GLY A 481 -4.35 27.50 -19.32
CA GLY A 481 -5.61 27.40 -18.62
C GLY A 481 -5.54 27.02 -17.15
N ASP A 482 -4.37 26.55 -16.66
CA ASP A 482 -4.19 26.26 -15.24
C ASP A 482 -3.99 27.56 -14.45
N GLY A 483 -4.59 27.62 -13.25
CA GLY A 483 -4.39 28.66 -12.26
C GLY A 483 -3.29 28.30 -11.26
N HIS A 484 -3.44 28.84 -10.03
CA HIS A 484 -2.55 28.48 -8.93
C HIS A 484 -2.72 27.01 -8.52
N PHE A 485 -3.93 26.52 -8.58
CA PHE A 485 -4.27 25.12 -8.37
C PHE A 485 -4.65 24.45 -9.71
N PRO A 486 -4.34 23.15 -9.87
CA PRO A 486 -3.69 22.25 -8.91
C PRO A 486 -2.20 22.56 -8.72
N LEU A 487 -1.68 22.30 -7.51
CA LEU A 487 -0.27 22.44 -7.18
C LEU A 487 0.58 21.27 -7.69
N SER A 488 0.02 20.41 -8.51
CA SER A 488 0.70 19.29 -9.14
C SER A 488 0.38 19.24 -10.63
N ARG A 489 1.38 18.85 -11.41
CA ARG A 489 1.25 18.73 -12.86
C ARG A 489 0.58 17.38 -13.20
N LYS A 490 -0.42 17.39 -14.09
CA LYS A 490 -1.10 16.15 -14.49
C LYS A 490 -0.17 15.12 -15.14
N ASP A 491 0.73 15.57 -16.01
CA ASP A 491 1.80 14.74 -16.60
C ASP A 491 3.15 15.12 -15.97
N PRO A 492 3.71 14.29 -15.06
CA PRO A 492 4.98 14.60 -14.39
C PRO A 492 6.21 14.40 -15.28
N THR A 493 6.08 13.73 -16.43
CA THR A 493 7.20 13.28 -17.28
C THR A 493 8.23 14.40 -17.57
N PRO A 494 7.85 15.62 -18.02
CA PRO A 494 8.84 16.65 -18.32
C PRO A 494 9.66 17.10 -17.11
N VAL A 495 9.06 17.08 -15.92
CA VAL A 495 9.75 17.44 -14.66
C VAL A 495 10.67 16.31 -14.22
N VAL A 496 10.18 15.07 -14.29
CA VAL A 496 10.96 13.86 -13.94
C VAL A 496 12.19 13.76 -14.86
N ASP A 497 12.01 13.92 -16.17
CA ASP A 497 13.11 13.88 -17.14
C ASP A 497 14.14 15.00 -16.87
N PHE A 498 13.69 16.20 -16.52
CA PHE A 498 14.57 17.28 -16.10
C PHE A 498 15.39 16.87 -14.87
N ILE A 499 14.75 16.35 -13.82
CA ILE A 499 15.43 15.92 -12.61
C ILE A 499 16.45 14.82 -12.92
N LEU A 500 16.05 13.77 -13.65
CA LEU A 500 16.93 12.65 -14.00
C LEU A 500 18.13 13.09 -14.84
N SER A 501 17.98 14.07 -15.73
CA SER A 501 19.06 14.57 -16.58
C SER A 501 20.12 15.38 -15.85
N HIS A 502 19.83 15.86 -14.63
CA HIS A 502 20.72 16.68 -13.82
C HIS A 502 21.27 15.95 -12.59
N GLN A 503 21.16 14.63 -12.58
CA GLN A 503 21.76 13.80 -11.55
C GLN A 503 23.20 13.49 -11.89
N LYS A 504 24.11 13.86 -11.03
CA LYS A 504 25.53 13.50 -11.11
C LYS A 504 26.02 13.01 -9.75
#